data_2fe5b35429aa6513b72634f538d4996a
#
_entry.id   2fe5b35429aa6513b72634f538d4996a
#
_cell.length_a   1.000
_cell.length_b   1.000
_cell.length_c   1.000
_cell.angle_alpha   90.00
_cell.angle_beta   90.00
_cell.angle_gamma   90.00
#
_symmetry.space_group_name_H-M   'P 1'
#
loop_
_entity.id
_entity.type
_entity.pdbx_description
1 polymer ?
#
loop_
_entity_poly.entity_id
_entity_poly.type
_entity_poly.pdbx_seq_one_letter_code
_entity_poly.pdbx_strand_id
1 'polypeptide(L)'
;MKEISARITRYVAEHLRISYESADALRREYYLRYGTAVRALVTQHQLDRADFLAYTHDVDVERYLAPDADLDCLLGCIQTPKSIFTNAPRAYAERVLRALGIEQHFARVFDYEFGDYLGKPDAAVYREVQATLNVPSNKLVMVDDAAKNLAPARALGWKTIWVTPIRDDFNPRVDFIVQDLWQIAGAFQQLGVMDSAHRVMAEHRLAGCAWARTSLPTR
;
A
#
# COMPACT_ATOMS: atom_id res chain seq x y z
N MET A 1 -1.60 -6.77 -8.22
CA MET A 1 -2.94 -6.80 -7.56
C MET A 1 -3.91 -7.79 -8.21
N LYS A 2 -4.10 -7.81 -9.54
CA LYS A 2 -5.05 -8.74 -10.20
C LYS A 2 -4.72 -10.22 -9.94
N GLU A 3 -3.43 -10.60 -10.00
CA GLU A 3 -3.00 -11.99 -9.78
C GLU A 3 -3.29 -12.47 -8.36
N ILE A 4 -2.95 -11.70 -7.34
CA ILE A 4 -3.25 -12.03 -5.94
C ILE A 4 -4.77 -12.19 -5.75
N SER A 5 -5.58 -11.28 -6.28
CA SER A 5 -7.04 -11.38 -6.20
C SER A 5 -7.57 -12.66 -6.85
N ALA A 6 -7.04 -13.04 -8.02
CA ALA A 6 -7.41 -14.29 -8.70
C ALA A 6 -7.00 -15.53 -7.89
N ARG A 7 -5.80 -15.52 -7.28
CA ARG A 7 -5.33 -16.61 -6.42
C ARG A 7 -6.17 -16.72 -5.15
N ILE A 8 -6.54 -15.60 -4.52
CA ILE A 8 -7.47 -15.61 -3.37
C ILE A 8 -8.79 -16.24 -3.77
N THR A 9 -9.38 -15.82 -4.90
CA THR A 9 -10.66 -16.37 -5.36
C THR A 9 -10.56 -17.87 -5.64
N ARG A 10 -9.48 -18.32 -6.28
CA ARG A 10 -9.24 -19.75 -6.56
C ARG A 10 -9.10 -20.56 -5.27
N TYR A 11 -8.28 -20.08 -4.32
CA TYR A 11 -8.11 -20.73 -3.03
C TYR A 11 -9.45 -20.90 -2.29
N VAL A 12 -10.26 -19.83 -2.26
CA VAL A 12 -11.58 -19.85 -1.62
C VAL A 12 -12.51 -20.84 -2.31
N ALA A 13 -12.55 -20.84 -3.65
CA ALA A 13 -13.39 -21.76 -4.43
C ALA A 13 -13.06 -23.23 -4.14
N GLU A 14 -11.76 -23.56 -4.13
CA GLU A 14 -11.27 -24.92 -3.88
C GLU A 14 -11.56 -25.38 -2.44
N HIS A 15 -11.23 -24.56 -1.44
CA HIS A 15 -11.35 -24.95 -0.04
C HIS A 15 -12.80 -24.97 0.46
N LEU A 16 -13.64 -24.06 -0.01
CA LEU A 16 -15.07 -24.03 0.34
C LEU A 16 -15.94 -24.86 -0.62
N ARG A 17 -15.37 -25.44 -1.68
CA ARG A 17 -16.07 -26.22 -2.71
C ARG A 17 -17.26 -25.47 -3.34
N ILE A 18 -17.04 -24.20 -3.65
CA ILE A 18 -18.02 -23.31 -4.31
C ILE A 18 -17.54 -22.89 -5.68
N SER A 19 -18.43 -22.33 -6.49
CA SER A 19 -18.03 -21.82 -7.80
C SER A 19 -17.06 -20.62 -7.69
N TYR A 20 -16.27 -20.38 -8.73
CA TYR A 20 -15.35 -19.25 -8.79
C TYR A 20 -16.09 -17.91 -8.60
N GLU A 21 -17.26 -17.76 -9.20
CA GLU A 21 -18.10 -16.57 -9.12
C GLU A 21 -18.59 -16.34 -7.67
N SER A 22 -19.02 -17.40 -6.99
CA SER A 22 -19.43 -17.33 -5.57
C SER A 22 -18.25 -16.97 -4.67
N ALA A 23 -17.08 -17.55 -4.94
CA ALA A 23 -15.85 -17.25 -4.21
C ALA A 23 -15.38 -15.79 -4.42
N ASP A 24 -15.51 -15.25 -5.64
CA ASP A 24 -15.16 -13.86 -5.92
C ASP A 24 -16.13 -12.88 -5.23
N ALA A 25 -17.42 -13.18 -5.23
CA ALA A 25 -18.42 -12.41 -4.50
C ALA A 25 -18.13 -12.40 -2.99
N LEU A 26 -17.85 -13.58 -2.41
CA LEU A 26 -17.51 -13.72 -0.99
C LEU A 26 -16.23 -12.98 -0.62
N ARG A 27 -15.18 -13.09 -1.45
CA ARG A 27 -13.92 -12.35 -1.27
C ARG A 27 -14.14 -10.84 -1.25
N ARG A 28 -14.96 -10.32 -2.18
CA ARG A 28 -15.28 -8.88 -2.26
C ARG A 28 -16.08 -8.43 -1.04
N GLU A 29 -17.08 -9.18 -0.61
CA GLU A 29 -17.86 -8.90 0.59
C GLU A 29 -16.95 -8.80 1.81
N TYR A 30 -16.08 -9.80 2.01
CA TYR A 30 -15.16 -9.82 3.15
C TYR A 30 -14.14 -8.69 3.10
N TYR A 31 -13.64 -8.36 1.92
CA TYR A 31 -12.76 -7.19 1.76
C TYR A 31 -13.47 -5.88 2.13
N LEU A 32 -14.72 -5.71 1.74
CA LEU A 32 -15.48 -4.51 2.08
C LEU A 32 -15.78 -4.44 3.58
N ARG A 33 -16.17 -5.57 4.18
CA ARG A 33 -16.62 -5.63 5.57
C ARG A 33 -15.47 -5.61 6.59
N TYR A 34 -14.37 -6.30 6.29
CA TYR A 34 -13.28 -6.54 7.25
C TYR A 34 -11.94 -5.91 6.85
N GLY A 35 -11.88 -5.26 5.69
CA GLY A 35 -10.63 -4.69 5.18
C GLY A 35 -9.72 -5.70 4.48
N THR A 36 -9.71 -6.95 4.93
CA THR A 36 -9.03 -8.09 4.30
C THR A 36 -9.96 -9.30 4.24
N ALA A 37 -9.83 -10.12 3.21
CA ALA A 37 -10.60 -11.35 3.12
C ALA A 37 -10.10 -12.42 4.10
N VAL A 38 -8.79 -12.47 4.38
CA VAL A 38 -8.14 -13.53 5.15
C VAL A 38 -8.71 -13.65 6.57
N ARG A 39 -8.95 -12.53 7.26
CA ARG A 39 -9.51 -12.55 8.63
C ARG A 39 -10.84 -13.29 8.69
N ALA A 40 -11.76 -12.95 7.80
CA ALA A 40 -13.07 -13.60 7.75
C ALA A 40 -12.97 -15.07 7.33
N LEU A 41 -12.11 -15.39 6.36
CA LEU A 41 -11.90 -16.76 5.89
C LEU A 41 -11.36 -17.66 7.01
N VAL A 42 -10.40 -17.17 7.78
CA VAL A 42 -9.86 -17.91 8.94
C VAL A 42 -10.92 -18.06 10.04
N THR A 43 -11.60 -16.96 10.41
CA THR A 43 -12.52 -17.00 11.57
C THR A 43 -13.86 -17.67 11.28
N GLN A 44 -14.40 -17.56 10.06
CA GLN A 44 -15.72 -18.08 9.73
C GLN A 44 -15.68 -19.43 9.00
N HIS A 45 -14.59 -19.71 8.28
CA HIS A 45 -14.45 -20.94 7.49
C HIS A 45 -13.30 -21.82 7.97
N GLN A 46 -12.61 -21.44 9.07
CA GLN A 46 -11.54 -22.23 9.68
C GLN A 46 -10.39 -22.57 8.70
N LEU A 47 -10.17 -21.72 7.68
CA LEU A 47 -9.06 -21.89 6.75
C LEU A 47 -7.73 -21.67 7.47
N ASP A 48 -6.74 -22.46 7.12
CA ASP A 48 -5.37 -22.26 7.62
C ASP A 48 -4.79 -20.95 7.08
N ARG A 49 -4.40 -20.07 7.97
CA ARG A 49 -3.89 -18.75 7.63
C ARG A 49 -2.55 -18.81 6.92
N ALA A 50 -1.64 -19.65 7.40
CA ALA A 50 -0.30 -19.76 6.84
C ALA A 50 -0.36 -20.33 5.43
N ASP A 51 -1.12 -21.38 5.22
CA ASP A 51 -1.37 -21.98 3.91
C ASP A 51 -2.03 -20.97 2.95
N PHE A 52 -3.07 -20.27 3.41
CA PHE A 52 -3.72 -19.22 2.62
C PHE A 52 -2.74 -18.13 2.18
N LEU A 53 -1.93 -17.59 3.10
CA LEU A 53 -0.99 -16.52 2.80
C LEU A 53 0.13 -17.01 1.88
N ALA A 54 0.66 -18.22 2.11
CA ALA A 54 1.67 -18.83 1.26
C ALA A 54 1.15 -19.01 -0.16
N TYR A 55 -0.03 -19.63 -0.33
CA TYR A 55 -0.62 -19.86 -1.65
C TYR A 55 -0.93 -18.55 -2.39
N THR A 56 -1.56 -17.59 -1.72
CA THR A 56 -2.06 -16.37 -2.39
C THR A 56 -0.95 -15.40 -2.77
N HIS A 57 0.19 -15.40 -2.06
CA HIS A 57 1.32 -14.53 -2.30
C HIS A 57 2.52 -15.23 -2.98
N ASP A 58 2.36 -16.49 -3.39
CA ASP A 58 3.30 -17.18 -4.27
C ASP A 58 3.12 -16.70 -5.71
N VAL A 59 3.52 -15.46 -5.94
CA VAL A 59 3.46 -14.78 -7.24
C VAL A 59 4.88 -14.51 -7.70
N ASP A 60 5.18 -14.83 -8.94
CA ASP A 60 6.41 -14.43 -9.61
C ASP A 60 6.36 -12.92 -9.87
N VAL A 61 6.89 -12.14 -8.94
CA VAL A 61 6.83 -10.67 -8.98
C VAL A 61 7.68 -10.11 -10.12
N GLU A 62 8.78 -10.74 -10.46
CA GLU A 62 9.72 -10.36 -11.52
C GLU A 62 9.09 -10.43 -12.91
N ARG A 63 8.04 -11.23 -13.07
CA ARG A 63 7.22 -11.26 -14.29
C ARG A 63 6.45 -9.95 -14.53
N TYR A 64 6.14 -9.22 -13.46
CA TYR A 64 5.26 -8.05 -13.51
C TYR A 64 5.98 -6.75 -13.15
N LEU A 65 7.14 -6.84 -12.49
CA LEU A 65 7.88 -5.71 -11.97
C LEU A 65 9.34 -5.78 -12.46
N ALA A 66 9.87 -4.61 -12.72
CA ALA A 66 11.29 -4.40 -13.03
C ALA A 66 11.80 -3.23 -12.19
N PRO A 67 13.11 -3.06 -12.02
CA PRO A 67 13.69 -1.92 -11.33
C PRO A 67 13.16 -0.60 -11.89
N ASP A 68 12.70 0.28 -10.99
CA ASP A 68 12.10 1.57 -11.30
C ASP A 68 13.04 2.69 -10.81
N ALA A 69 13.90 3.15 -11.70
CA ALA A 69 14.89 4.18 -11.39
C ALA A 69 14.27 5.54 -11.03
N ASP A 70 13.07 5.82 -11.55
CA ASP A 70 12.38 7.08 -11.25
C ASP A 70 11.81 7.04 -9.84
N LEU A 71 11.23 5.89 -9.45
CA LEU A 71 10.75 5.68 -8.10
C LEU A 71 11.90 5.65 -7.08
N ASP A 72 13.01 5.01 -7.42
CA ASP A 72 14.24 5.01 -6.61
C ASP A 72 14.72 6.45 -6.37
N CYS A 73 14.77 7.26 -7.43
CA CYS A 73 15.14 8.67 -7.35
C CYS A 73 14.18 9.48 -6.47
N LEU A 74 12.86 9.32 -6.66
CA LEU A 74 11.84 10.01 -5.86
C LEU A 74 11.99 9.69 -4.38
N LEU A 75 12.13 8.41 -4.04
CA LEU A 75 12.30 7.95 -2.66
C LEU A 75 13.60 8.44 -2.04
N GLY A 76 14.68 8.55 -2.83
CA GLY A 76 15.96 9.12 -2.43
C GLY A 76 15.91 10.62 -2.11
N CYS A 77 14.98 11.36 -2.73
CA CYS A 77 14.75 12.78 -2.42
C CYS A 77 13.98 13.02 -1.12
N ILE A 78 13.33 12.00 -0.57
CA ILE A 78 12.61 12.07 0.71
C ILE A 78 13.59 11.74 1.83
N GLN A 79 14.03 12.74 2.59
CA GLN A 79 15.06 12.57 3.63
C GLN A 79 14.55 11.97 4.94
N THR A 80 13.24 11.94 5.15
CA THR A 80 12.65 11.34 6.36
C THR A 80 12.68 9.81 6.29
N PRO A 81 12.84 9.11 7.44
CA PRO A 81 12.74 7.66 7.48
C PRO A 81 11.42 7.16 6.88
N LYS A 82 11.52 6.10 6.08
CA LYS A 82 10.38 5.47 5.40
C LYS A 82 10.19 4.06 5.91
N SER A 83 8.94 3.64 6.02
CA SER A 83 8.56 2.28 6.38
C SER A 83 7.43 1.79 5.48
N ILE A 84 7.41 0.50 5.20
CA ILE A 84 6.27 -0.15 4.55
C ILE A 84 5.26 -0.55 5.62
N PHE A 85 3.96 -0.29 5.36
CA PHE A 85 2.86 -0.79 6.15
C PHE A 85 1.86 -1.49 5.21
N THR A 86 1.83 -2.82 5.27
CA THR A 86 1.13 -3.66 4.30
C THR A 86 0.29 -4.76 4.95
N ASN A 87 -0.79 -5.17 4.27
CA ASN A 87 -1.57 -6.37 4.63
C ASN A 87 -1.04 -7.64 3.93
N ALA A 88 0.10 -7.56 3.27
CA ALA A 88 0.77 -8.71 2.68
C ALA A 88 1.80 -9.30 3.66
N PRO A 89 2.19 -10.57 3.52
CA PRO A 89 3.30 -11.14 4.27
C PRO A 89 4.62 -10.42 3.96
N ARG A 90 5.51 -10.37 4.95
CA ARG A 90 6.85 -9.74 4.85
C ARG A 90 7.63 -10.23 3.64
N ALA A 91 7.73 -11.54 3.47
CA ALA A 91 8.50 -12.14 2.37
C ALA A 91 8.02 -11.68 0.98
N TYR A 92 6.70 -11.50 0.81
CA TYR A 92 6.15 -10.95 -0.42
C TYR A 92 6.49 -9.46 -0.60
N ALA A 93 6.31 -8.65 0.45
CA ALA A 93 6.65 -7.23 0.41
C ALA A 93 8.12 -7.00 0.06
N GLU A 94 9.04 -7.75 0.68
CA GLU A 94 10.48 -7.67 0.40
C GLU A 94 10.83 -8.09 -1.03
N ARG A 95 10.18 -9.13 -1.59
CA ARG A 95 10.35 -9.49 -3.01
C ARG A 95 9.92 -8.35 -3.94
N VAL A 96 8.79 -7.72 -3.66
CA VAL A 96 8.32 -6.55 -4.43
C VAL A 96 9.31 -5.40 -4.37
N LEU A 97 9.82 -5.07 -3.18
CA LEU A 97 10.81 -3.99 -3.00
C LEU A 97 12.10 -4.27 -3.76
N ARG A 98 12.60 -5.52 -3.72
CA ARG A 98 13.80 -5.93 -4.48
C ARG A 98 13.56 -5.89 -5.98
N ALA A 99 12.42 -6.41 -6.46
CA ALA A 99 12.10 -6.38 -7.89
C ALA A 99 12.02 -4.95 -8.45
N LEU A 100 11.56 -3.99 -7.63
CA LEU A 100 11.54 -2.56 -7.97
C LEU A 100 12.89 -1.87 -7.75
N GLY A 101 13.87 -2.49 -7.08
CA GLY A 101 15.16 -1.91 -6.78
C GLY A 101 15.11 -0.76 -5.76
N ILE A 102 14.17 -0.79 -4.81
CA ILE A 102 13.92 0.30 -3.86
C ILE A 102 13.98 -0.11 -2.38
N GLU A 103 14.40 -1.34 -2.07
CA GLU A 103 14.41 -1.85 -0.69
C GLU A 103 15.26 -1.02 0.26
N GLN A 104 16.35 -0.41 -0.24
CA GLN A 104 17.30 0.42 0.52
C GLN A 104 16.66 1.69 1.13
N HIS A 105 15.50 2.11 0.62
CA HIS A 105 14.83 3.31 1.13
C HIS A 105 13.99 3.06 2.37
N PHE A 106 13.73 1.81 2.73
CA PHE A 106 12.79 1.46 3.80
C PHE A 106 13.50 0.86 5.00
N ALA A 107 13.40 1.52 6.14
CA ALA A 107 14.02 1.07 7.38
C ALA A 107 13.27 -0.12 8.01
N ARG A 108 11.97 -0.26 7.76
CA ARG A 108 11.11 -1.28 8.38
C ARG A 108 9.98 -1.71 7.44
N VAL A 109 9.53 -2.94 7.63
CA VAL A 109 8.30 -3.47 7.05
C VAL A 109 7.36 -3.88 8.19
N PHE A 110 6.23 -3.21 8.29
CA PHE A 110 5.10 -3.60 9.13
C PHE A 110 4.14 -4.38 8.25
N ASP A 111 4.22 -5.68 8.34
CA ASP A 111 3.46 -6.61 7.54
C ASP A 111 2.18 -7.08 8.24
N TYR A 112 1.47 -8.04 7.66
CA TYR A 112 0.23 -8.53 8.20
C TYR A 112 0.41 -9.30 9.53
N GLU A 113 1.58 -9.91 9.76
CA GLU A 113 1.90 -10.62 11.01
C GLU A 113 2.19 -9.67 12.17
N PHE A 114 2.74 -8.50 11.88
CA PHE A 114 3.15 -7.50 12.86
C PHE A 114 2.03 -7.12 13.82
N GLY A 115 0.82 -6.93 13.36
CA GLY A 115 -0.34 -6.56 14.17
C GLY A 115 -1.20 -7.76 14.59
N ASP A 116 -0.61 -8.90 14.87
CA ASP A 116 -1.34 -10.15 15.20
C ASP A 116 -2.47 -10.44 14.19
N TYR A 117 -2.15 -10.24 12.91
CA TYR A 117 -3.05 -10.47 11.77
C TYR A 117 -4.34 -9.63 11.77
N LEU A 118 -4.38 -8.52 12.49
CA LEU A 118 -5.48 -7.57 12.40
C LEU A 118 -5.44 -6.82 11.06
N GLY A 119 -4.29 -6.28 10.70
CA GLY A 119 -4.05 -5.57 9.45
C GLY A 119 -4.85 -4.27 9.30
N LYS A 120 -4.53 -3.51 8.25
CA LYS A 120 -5.29 -2.30 7.89
C LYS A 120 -6.73 -2.68 7.44
N PRO A 121 -7.76 -1.96 7.87
CA PRO A 121 -7.80 -0.68 8.60
C PRO A 121 -8.05 -0.80 10.11
N ASP A 122 -7.70 -1.89 10.80
CA ASP A 122 -7.94 -2.04 12.24
C ASP A 122 -7.08 -1.02 13.03
N ALA A 123 -7.73 -0.17 13.83
CA ALA A 123 -7.07 0.91 14.55
C ALA A 123 -6.01 0.44 15.58
N ALA A 124 -6.09 -0.81 16.04
CA ALA A 124 -5.12 -1.37 16.98
C ALA A 124 -3.73 -1.44 16.33
N VAL A 125 -3.63 -1.93 15.09
CA VAL A 125 -2.35 -2.06 14.41
C VAL A 125 -1.70 -0.70 14.11
N TYR A 126 -2.49 0.37 13.89
CA TYR A 126 -1.93 1.72 13.72
C TYR A 126 -1.30 2.24 15.00
N ARG A 127 -1.95 2.01 16.15
CA ARG A 127 -1.37 2.37 17.46
C ARG A 127 -0.08 1.62 17.73
N GLU A 128 -0.02 0.35 17.36
CA GLU A 128 1.18 -0.47 17.52
C GLU A 128 2.32 -0.02 16.60
N VAL A 129 2.02 0.30 15.34
CA VAL A 129 2.98 0.91 14.39
C VAL A 129 3.52 2.22 14.97
N GLN A 130 2.64 3.11 15.45
CA GLN A 130 3.06 4.38 16.06
C GLN A 130 3.93 4.17 17.29
N ALA A 131 3.55 3.27 18.18
CA ALA A 131 4.34 2.95 19.38
C ALA A 131 5.72 2.40 19.02
N THR A 132 5.80 1.51 18.03
CA THR A 132 7.05 0.93 17.55
C THR A 132 7.95 1.95 16.87
N LEU A 133 7.38 2.89 16.11
CA LEU A 133 8.14 3.99 15.52
C LEU A 133 8.61 5.01 16.57
N ASN A 134 7.91 5.09 17.68
CA ASN A 134 8.17 6.06 18.76
C ASN A 134 8.23 7.52 18.25
N VAL A 135 7.27 7.88 17.40
CA VAL A 135 7.17 9.20 16.74
C VAL A 135 5.82 9.81 17.09
N PRO A 136 5.76 11.12 17.45
CA PRO A 136 4.49 11.82 17.65
C PRO A 136 3.58 11.71 16.42
N SER A 137 2.28 11.52 16.64
CA SER A 137 1.30 11.30 15.56
C SER A 137 1.33 12.40 14.48
N ASN A 138 1.47 13.66 14.88
CA ASN A 138 1.52 14.80 13.96
C ASN A 138 2.80 14.86 13.09
N LYS A 139 3.76 13.98 13.34
CA LYS A 139 4.99 13.81 12.54
C LYS A 139 4.93 12.56 11.63
N LEU A 140 3.86 11.79 11.71
CA LEU A 140 3.65 10.64 10.85
C LEU A 140 2.83 11.04 9.62
N VAL A 141 3.24 10.54 8.46
CA VAL A 141 2.52 10.69 7.20
C VAL A 141 2.24 9.30 6.65
N MET A 142 0.98 9.02 6.39
CA MET A 142 0.56 7.77 5.73
C MET A 142 0.16 8.05 4.29
N VAL A 143 0.70 7.25 3.38
CA VAL A 143 0.37 7.23 1.96
C VAL A 143 -0.26 5.89 1.64
N ASP A 144 -1.45 5.87 1.07
CA ASP A 144 -2.16 4.62 0.73
C ASP A 144 -3.10 4.85 -0.47
N ASP A 145 -3.32 3.83 -1.27
CA ASP A 145 -4.25 3.84 -2.41
C ASP A 145 -5.70 3.51 -2.02
N ALA A 146 -5.90 2.96 -0.83
CA ALA A 146 -7.22 2.65 -0.28
C ALA A 146 -7.63 3.67 0.78
N ALA A 147 -8.57 4.57 0.45
CA ALA A 147 -9.03 5.63 1.35
C ALA A 147 -9.48 5.12 2.73
N LYS A 148 -10.07 3.91 2.81
CA LYS A 148 -10.45 3.27 4.08
C LYS A 148 -9.27 3.04 5.03
N ASN A 149 -8.07 2.82 4.50
CA ASN A 149 -6.87 2.63 5.29
C ASN A 149 -6.36 3.95 5.89
N LEU A 150 -6.70 5.09 5.30
CA LEU A 150 -6.28 6.41 5.79
C LEU A 150 -7.13 6.92 6.95
N ALA A 151 -8.35 6.44 7.08
CA ALA A 151 -9.28 6.90 8.13
C ALA A 151 -8.75 6.64 9.56
N PRO A 152 -8.23 5.45 9.93
CA PRO A 152 -7.66 5.21 11.26
C PRO A 152 -6.40 6.04 11.51
N ALA A 153 -5.53 6.22 10.51
CA ALA A 153 -4.34 7.05 10.61
C ALA A 153 -4.71 8.50 10.96
N ARG A 154 -5.68 9.07 10.23
CA ARG A 154 -6.19 10.40 10.49
C ARG A 154 -6.82 10.53 11.88
N ALA A 155 -7.60 9.53 12.30
CA ALA A 155 -8.21 9.52 13.63
C ALA A 155 -7.17 9.54 14.77
N LEU A 156 -5.98 9.03 14.52
CA LEU A 156 -4.83 9.09 15.43
C LEU A 156 -4.00 10.38 15.29
N GLY A 157 -4.37 11.27 14.37
CA GLY A 157 -3.67 12.54 14.13
C GLY A 157 -2.50 12.46 13.17
N TRP A 158 -2.34 11.35 12.43
CA TRP A 158 -1.36 11.27 11.35
C TRP A 158 -1.81 12.13 10.17
N LYS A 159 -0.86 12.62 9.39
CA LYS A 159 -1.13 13.21 8.08
C LYS A 159 -1.40 12.11 7.07
N THR A 160 -2.27 12.38 6.11
CA THR A 160 -2.78 11.38 5.19
C THR A 160 -2.74 11.84 3.74
N ILE A 161 -2.21 11.00 2.85
CA ILE A 161 -2.16 11.23 1.41
C ILE A 161 -2.82 10.05 0.72
N TRP A 162 -3.90 10.32 0.01
CA TRP A 162 -4.58 9.33 -0.80
C TRP A 162 -4.07 9.38 -2.23
N VAL A 163 -3.52 8.26 -2.72
CA VAL A 163 -3.07 8.10 -4.09
C VAL A 163 -4.18 7.44 -4.89
N THR A 164 -4.83 8.16 -5.79
CA THR A 164 -5.92 7.62 -6.61
C THR A 164 -5.96 8.28 -7.99
N PRO A 165 -6.00 7.52 -9.10
CA PRO A 165 -6.18 8.06 -10.44
C PRO A 165 -7.62 8.55 -10.68
N ILE A 166 -8.56 8.19 -9.81
CA ILE A 166 -9.98 8.49 -9.96
C ILE A 166 -10.26 9.83 -9.28
N ARG A 167 -10.74 10.80 -10.06
CA ARG A 167 -11.43 11.97 -9.52
C ARG A 167 -12.90 11.61 -9.36
N ASP A 168 -13.22 11.09 -8.20
CA ASP A 168 -14.58 10.78 -7.82
C ASP A 168 -15.11 11.89 -6.90
N ASP A 169 -16.42 12.10 -6.88
CA ASP A 169 -17.10 12.98 -5.91
C ASP A 169 -16.98 12.44 -4.47
N PHE A 170 -16.47 11.24 -4.30
CA PHE A 170 -16.11 10.68 -3.02
C PHE A 170 -14.91 11.45 -2.44
N ASN A 171 -15.19 12.33 -1.50
CA ASN A 171 -14.19 13.11 -0.77
C ASN A 171 -13.92 12.44 0.59
N PRO A 172 -12.99 11.49 0.68
CA PRO A 172 -12.57 10.98 1.97
C PRO A 172 -11.92 12.14 2.74
N ARG A 173 -12.15 12.19 4.05
CA ARG A 173 -11.48 13.17 4.91
C ARG A 173 -9.99 12.83 5.00
N VAL A 174 -9.19 13.27 4.02
CA VAL A 174 -7.73 13.12 3.96
C VAL A 174 -7.09 14.50 3.84
N ASP A 175 -5.80 14.63 4.17
CA ASP A 175 -5.10 15.93 4.07
C ASP A 175 -4.76 16.26 2.61
N PHE A 176 -4.38 15.25 1.79
CA PHE A 176 -4.06 15.41 0.37
C PHE A 176 -4.61 14.27 -0.48
N ILE A 177 -4.98 14.59 -1.71
CA ILE A 177 -5.32 13.65 -2.76
C ILE A 177 -4.35 13.89 -3.91
N VAL A 178 -3.67 12.84 -4.37
CA VAL A 178 -2.77 12.87 -5.52
C VAL A 178 -3.18 11.78 -6.52
N GLN A 179 -3.00 12.05 -7.82
CA GLN A 179 -3.41 11.09 -8.86
C GLN A 179 -2.38 9.98 -9.08
N ASP A 180 -1.14 10.27 -8.77
CA ASP A 180 -0.02 9.33 -8.88
C ASP A 180 1.04 9.65 -7.82
N LEU A 181 2.04 8.78 -7.72
CA LEU A 181 3.14 8.95 -6.76
C LEU A 181 4.05 10.14 -7.08
N TRP A 182 4.07 10.61 -8.31
CA TRP A 182 4.93 11.72 -8.72
C TRP A 182 4.45 13.06 -8.15
N GLN A 183 3.16 13.20 -7.92
CA GLN A 183 2.56 14.38 -7.28
C GLN A 183 2.79 14.44 -5.76
N ILE A 184 3.31 13.36 -5.17
CA ILE A 184 3.51 13.27 -3.72
C ILE A 184 4.56 14.26 -3.22
N ALA A 185 5.55 14.61 -4.05
CA ALA A 185 6.57 15.59 -3.71
C ALA A 185 5.98 16.95 -3.32
N GLY A 186 4.93 17.39 -4.04
CA GLY A 186 4.20 18.62 -3.71
C GLY A 186 3.45 18.53 -2.37
N ALA A 187 2.81 17.39 -2.08
CA ALA A 187 2.15 17.17 -0.80
C ALA A 187 3.17 17.14 0.36
N PHE A 188 4.29 16.46 0.18
CA PHE A 188 5.36 16.39 1.20
C PHE A 188 5.98 17.75 1.52
N GLN A 189 6.14 18.62 0.49
CA GLN A 189 6.61 19.98 0.73
C GLN A 189 5.61 20.76 1.60
N GLN A 190 4.31 20.70 1.28
CA GLN A 190 3.28 21.39 2.05
C GLN A 190 3.17 20.86 3.49
N LEU A 191 3.51 19.59 3.70
CA LEU A 191 3.58 18.96 5.03
C LEU A 191 4.90 19.23 5.76
N GLY A 192 5.87 19.90 5.14
CA GLY A 192 7.19 20.15 5.68
C GLY A 192 8.05 18.88 5.83
N VAL A 193 7.76 17.84 5.03
CA VAL A 193 8.49 16.56 4.99
C VAL A 193 9.64 16.61 3.98
N MET A 194 9.53 17.49 2.99
CA MET A 194 10.52 17.71 1.94
C MET A 194 10.76 19.22 1.80
N ASP A 195 12.00 19.64 1.74
CA ASP A 195 12.33 21.04 1.45
C ASP A 195 12.23 21.38 -0.04
N SER A 196 12.25 22.70 -0.35
CA SER A 196 12.09 23.19 -1.71
C SER A 196 13.24 22.78 -2.64
N ALA A 197 14.46 22.62 -2.11
CA ALA A 197 15.63 22.24 -2.91
C ALA A 197 15.51 20.76 -3.36
N HIS A 198 15.10 19.88 -2.45
CA HIS A 198 14.86 18.46 -2.77
C HIS A 198 13.68 18.26 -3.75
N ARG A 199 12.65 19.10 -3.68
CA ARG A 199 11.57 19.11 -4.67
C ARG A 199 12.07 19.44 -6.07
N VAL A 200 12.84 20.52 -6.21
CA VAL A 200 13.40 20.92 -7.52
C VAL A 200 14.28 19.81 -8.09
N MET A 201 15.07 19.13 -7.26
CA MET A 201 15.87 17.98 -7.70
C MET A 201 15.00 16.79 -8.16
N ALA A 202 13.91 16.49 -7.46
CA ALA A 202 12.97 15.45 -7.86
C ALA A 202 12.30 15.82 -9.19
N GLU A 203 11.78 17.04 -9.34
CA GLU A 203 11.14 17.50 -10.56
C GLU A 203 12.12 17.56 -11.76
N HIS A 204 13.36 18.00 -11.57
CA HIS A 204 14.38 18.02 -12.62
C HIS A 204 14.81 16.62 -13.05
N ARG A 205 14.98 15.70 -12.13
CA ARG A 205 15.34 14.31 -12.44
C ARG A 205 14.18 13.59 -13.13
N LEU A 206 12.96 13.79 -12.69
CA LEU A 206 11.76 13.24 -13.32
C LEU A 206 11.50 13.84 -14.71
N ALA A 207 11.77 15.15 -14.91
CA ALA A 207 11.66 15.79 -16.22
C ALA A 207 12.73 15.31 -17.22
N GLY A 208 13.88 14.82 -16.74
CA GLY A 208 14.94 14.23 -17.58
C GLY A 208 14.66 12.78 -17.98
N CYS A 209 13.72 12.10 -17.34
CA CYS A 209 13.38 10.73 -17.62
C CYS A 209 12.39 10.63 -18.79
N ALA A 210 12.58 9.66 -19.67
CA ALA A 210 11.79 9.48 -20.91
C ALA A 210 10.27 9.30 -20.66
N TRP A 211 9.87 8.99 -19.43
CA TRP A 211 8.48 8.74 -19.04
C TRP A 211 7.62 10.00 -18.96
N ALA A 212 8.20 11.16 -18.68
CA ALA A 212 7.47 12.43 -18.65
C ALA A 212 6.88 12.83 -20.02
N ARG A 213 7.26 12.14 -21.08
CA ARG A 213 6.84 12.46 -22.46
C ARG A 213 5.74 11.55 -23.03
N THR A 214 5.31 10.49 -22.35
CA THR A 214 4.43 9.48 -22.95
C THR A 214 3.07 9.25 -22.27
N SER A 215 2.72 9.95 -21.21
CA SER A 215 1.48 9.72 -20.48
C SER A 215 0.47 10.87 -20.53
N LEU A 216 0.32 11.50 -21.70
CA LEU A 216 -0.90 12.24 -22.04
C LEU A 216 -1.53 11.57 -23.27
N PRO A 217 -2.46 10.63 -23.14
CA PRO A 217 -3.37 10.39 -24.22
C PRO A 217 -4.30 11.60 -24.31
N THR A 218 -4.14 12.35 -25.39
CA THR A 218 -5.17 13.25 -25.89
C THR A 218 -6.43 12.46 -26.21
N ARG A 219 -7.47 12.64 -25.45
CA ARG A 219 -8.92 12.65 -25.64
C ARG A 219 -9.69 12.03 -24.50
#